data_70365c552a19d31251e8368f5119ffa9
#
_entry.id   70365c552a19d31251e8368f5119ffa9
#
_cell.length_a   1.000
_cell.length_b   1.000
_cell.length_c   1.000
_cell.angle_alpha   90.00
_cell.angle_beta   90.00
_cell.angle_gamma   90.00
#
_symmetry.space_group_name_H-M   'P 1'
#
loop_
_entity.id
_entity.type
_entity.pdbx_description
1 polymer ?
#
loop_
_entity_poly.entity_id
_entity_poly.type
_entity_poly.pdbx_seq_one_letter_code
_entity_poly.pdbx_strand_id
1 'polypeptide(L)'
;MKINYLGTGAAERIPGIFCNCKLCKYAREKKGREIRTQTQLIIDDVLLIDFPGDSYLHLLQYDLCFADFNSLLISHWHSDHFYGEDLAYRMSGYALDIPNRLTVYGNEAVKTFYQRAFDLEGRQDDTRLHYQVIQPYKCFTIANYTIYPLPAQHGNFSEDCFIFVIDDGKDAFLS
;
A
#
# COMPACT_ATOMS: atom_id res chain seq x y z
N MET A 1 -9.85 15.67 7.38
CA MET A 1 -9.02 14.56 6.83
C MET A 1 -7.66 15.09 6.40
N LYS A 2 -6.55 14.53 6.92
CA LYS A 2 -5.16 14.88 6.54
C LYS A 2 -4.59 13.77 5.67
N ILE A 3 -4.09 14.09 4.47
CA ILE A 3 -3.54 13.12 3.53
C ILE A 3 -2.05 13.40 3.34
N ASN A 4 -1.23 12.40 3.62
CA ASN A 4 0.22 12.45 3.43
C ASN A 4 0.60 11.51 2.28
N TYR A 5 1.07 12.06 1.16
CA TYR A 5 1.66 11.29 0.07
C TYR A 5 3.12 10.97 0.41
N LEU A 6 3.45 9.69 0.50
CA LEU A 6 4.81 9.21 0.78
C LEU A 6 5.60 9.03 -0.52
N GLY A 7 4.93 8.59 -1.57
CA GLY A 7 5.45 8.46 -2.92
C GLY A 7 4.40 8.81 -3.96
N THR A 8 4.83 9.23 -5.14
CA THR A 8 3.95 9.70 -6.24
C THR A 8 4.42 9.20 -7.61
N GLY A 9 5.30 8.23 -7.65
CA GLY A 9 5.79 7.60 -8.88
C GLY A 9 4.99 6.37 -9.24
N ALA A 10 5.01 6.00 -10.53
CA ALA A 10 4.52 4.73 -11.03
C ALA A 10 5.57 3.61 -10.85
N ALA A 11 5.29 2.43 -11.40
CA ALA A 11 6.12 1.22 -11.26
C ALA A 11 7.60 1.44 -11.56
N GLU A 12 7.90 2.20 -12.61
CA GLU A 12 9.27 2.49 -13.06
C GLU A 12 10.01 3.50 -12.18
N ARG A 13 9.33 4.32 -11.38
CA ARG A 13 9.90 5.42 -10.56
C ARG A 13 10.54 6.54 -11.40
N ILE A 14 11.06 7.59 -10.75
CA ILE A 14 11.97 8.56 -11.35
C ILE A 14 13.16 8.75 -10.39
N PRO A 15 14.40 8.48 -10.82
CA PRO A 15 14.82 7.93 -12.12
C PRO A 15 14.40 6.47 -12.29
N GLY A 16 13.97 6.08 -13.48
CA GLY A 16 13.63 4.70 -13.80
C GLY A 16 14.85 3.78 -13.69
N ILE A 17 14.64 2.54 -13.18
CA ILE A 17 15.70 1.58 -12.85
C ILE A 17 16.65 1.34 -14.04
N PHE A 18 16.10 1.19 -15.24
CA PHE A 18 16.90 0.96 -16.47
C PHE A 18 16.91 2.16 -17.41
N CYS A 19 16.40 3.33 -16.96
CA CYS A 19 16.24 4.50 -17.83
C CYS A 19 17.44 5.43 -17.77
N ASN A 20 17.92 5.84 -18.95
CA ASN A 20 19.02 6.78 -19.10
C ASN A 20 18.66 8.02 -19.93
N CYS A 21 17.37 8.38 -19.98
CA CYS A 21 16.87 9.59 -20.65
C CYS A 21 17.30 10.87 -19.90
N LYS A 22 17.07 12.03 -20.55
CA LYS A 22 17.44 13.34 -19.97
C LYS A 22 16.81 13.57 -18.58
N LEU A 23 15.53 13.22 -18.40
CA LEU A 23 14.82 13.36 -17.13
C LEU A 23 15.47 12.51 -16.04
N CYS A 24 15.74 11.22 -16.31
CA CYS A 24 16.33 10.33 -15.35
C CYS A 24 17.78 10.71 -14.98
N LYS A 25 18.55 11.24 -15.95
CA LYS A 25 19.89 11.80 -15.66
C LYS A 25 19.78 13.01 -14.75
N TYR A 26 18.88 13.93 -15.06
CA TYR A 26 18.62 15.12 -14.25
C TYR A 26 18.20 14.76 -12.82
N ALA A 27 17.25 13.84 -12.68
CA ALA A 27 16.81 13.39 -11.36
C ALA A 27 17.94 12.76 -10.53
N ARG A 28 18.81 11.94 -11.13
CA ARG A 28 19.99 11.38 -10.45
C ARG A 28 20.99 12.45 -9.99
N GLU A 29 21.14 13.51 -10.81
CA GLU A 29 22.03 14.63 -10.47
C GLU A 29 21.45 15.51 -9.37
N LYS A 30 20.19 15.93 -9.49
CA LYS A 30 19.55 16.89 -8.59
C LYS A 30 19.06 16.25 -7.29
N LYS A 31 18.61 14.99 -7.34
CA LYS A 31 18.05 14.28 -6.18
C LYS A 31 16.88 15.02 -5.52
N GLY A 32 16.65 14.79 -4.23
CA GLY A 32 15.57 15.44 -3.47
C GLY A 32 14.21 15.23 -4.14
N ARG A 33 13.44 16.30 -4.31
CA ARG A 33 12.09 16.25 -4.89
C ARG A 33 12.00 15.77 -6.35
N GLU A 34 13.12 15.64 -7.04
CA GLU A 34 13.16 15.08 -8.40
C GLU A 34 13.11 13.54 -8.39
N ILE A 35 13.33 12.93 -7.24
CA ILE A 35 13.16 11.49 -7.04
C ILE A 35 11.68 11.21 -6.81
N ARG A 36 11.11 10.27 -7.56
CA ARG A 36 9.73 9.79 -7.39
C ARG A 36 9.76 8.31 -7.06
N THR A 37 9.44 8.01 -5.82
CA THR A 37 9.21 6.66 -5.32
C THR A 37 7.80 6.20 -5.65
N GLN A 38 7.53 4.90 -5.59
CA GLN A 38 6.23 4.30 -5.87
C GLN A 38 5.13 4.87 -4.99
N THR A 39 3.92 4.88 -5.52
CA THR A 39 2.76 5.51 -4.86
C THR A 39 2.41 4.83 -3.54
N GLN A 40 2.33 5.61 -2.49
CA GLN A 40 1.83 5.22 -1.17
C GLN A 40 1.31 6.45 -0.44
N LEU A 41 0.26 6.31 0.36
CA LEU A 41 -0.23 7.42 1.16
C LEU A 41 -0.76 6.97 2.53
N ILE A 42 -0.88 7.94 3.44
CA ILE A 42 -1.44 7.76 4.79
C ILE A 42 -2.55 8.78 4.99
N ILE A 43 -3.66 8.35 5.59
CA ILE A 43 -4.76 9.23 6.01
C ILE A 43 -4.79 9.29 7.53
N ASP A 44 -4.69 10.51 8.09
CA ASP A 44 -4.79 10.86 9.52
C ASP A 44 -3.90 9.99 10.44
N ASP A 45 -2.78 9.50 9.90
CA ASP A 45 -1.85 8.59 10.59
C ASP A 45 -2.50 7.26 11.06
N VAL A 46 -3.64 6.88 10.48
CA VAL A 46 -4.48 5.71 10.85
C VAL A 46 -4.57 4.70 9.72
N LEU A 47 -4.86 5.16 8.51
CA LEU A 47 -5.11 4.31 7.35
C LEU A 47 -3.96 4.41 6.36
N LEU A 48 -3.32 3.27 6.10
CA LEU A 48 -2.29 3.15 5.08
C LEU A 48 -2.94 2.68 3.78
N ILE A 49 -2.60 3.32 2.66
CA ILE A 49 -3.08 2.95 1.32
C ILE A 49 -1.89 2.59 0.46
N ASP A 50 -1.97 1.38 -0.10
CA ASP A 50 -0.94 0.67 -0.83
C ASP A 50 0.34 0.38 0.00
N PHE A 51 1.05 -0.67 -0.43
CA PHE A 51 2.27 -1.14 0.22
C PHE A 51 3.29 -1.59 -0.84
N PRO A 52 3.89 -0.62 -1.55
CA PRO A 52 4.83 -0.88 -2.65
C PRO A 52 6.19 -1.35 -2.16
N GLY A 53 7.04 -1.79 -3.08
CA GLY A 53 8.43 -2.15 -2.79
C GLY A 53 9.27 -1.00 -2.22
N ASP A 54 8.83 0.25 -2.38
CA ASP A 54 9.50 1.43 -1.80
C ASP A 54 9.02 1.77 -0.37
N SER A 55 8.15 0.95 0.23
CA SER A 55 7.63 1.20 1.60
C SER A 55 8.75 1.36 2.62
N TYR A 56 9.83 0.57 2.52
CA TYR A 56 10.98 0.73 3.42
C TYR A 56 11.71 2.08 3.24
N LEU A 57 11.79 2.60 2.03
CA LEU A 57 12.33 3.95 1.79
C LEU A 57 11.44 5.02 2.41
N HIS A 58 10.12 4.87 2.31
CA HIS A 58 9.15 5.78 2.92
C HIS A 58 9.24 5.76 4.45
N LEU A 59 9.38 4.56 5.05
CA LEU A 59 9.61 4.42 6.49
C LEU A 59 10.81 5.26 6.96
N LEU A 60 11.94 5.17 6.27
CA LEU A 60 13.14 5.92 6.61
C LEU A 60 13.02 7.42 6.33
N GLN A 61 12.39 7.79 5.20
CA GLN A 61 12.29 9.18 4.76
C GLN A 61 11.35 10.02 5.63
N TYR A 62 10.28 9.41 6.12
CA TYR A 62 9.23 10.09 6.87
C TYR A 62 9.20 9.72 8.36
N ASP A 63 10.20 8.98 8.84
CA ASP A 63 10.31 8.53 10.24
C ASP A 63 9.04 7.79 10.72
N LEU A 64 8.59 6.80 9.92
CA LEU A 64 7.38 6.05 10.17
C LEU A 64 7.65 4.76 10.92
N CYS A 65 6.66 4.30 11.68
CA CYS A 65 6.62 2.95 12.25
C CYS A 65 5.41 2.19 11.70
N PHE A 66 5.62 1.31 10.73
CA PHE A 66 4.51 0.52 10.16
C PHE A 66 3.91 -0.49 11.15
N ALA A 67 4.59 -0.76 12.27
CA ALA A 67 4.03 -1.59 13.34
C ALA A 67 2.80 -0.95 14.01
N ASP A 68 2.70 0.38 14.01
CA ASP A 68 1.63 1.12 14.66
C ASP A 68 0.32 1.10 13.88
N PHE A 69 0.38 0.84 12.57
CA PHE A 69 -0.82 0.76 11.74
C PHE A 69 -1.57 -0.54 11.96
N ASN A 70 -2.90 -0.44 11.99
CA ASN A 70 -3.80 -1.59 12.10
C ASN A 70 -4.65 -1.84 10.84
N SER A 71 -4.58 -0.94 9.85
CA SER A 71 -5.37 -1.01 8.62
C SER A 71 -4.54 -0.62 7.40
N LEU A 72 -4.54 -1.51 6.40
CA LEU A 72 -3.88 -1.34 5.11
C LEU A 72 -4.88 -1.64 3.99
N LEU A 73 -5.13 -0.67 3.14
CA LEU A 73 -6.03 -0.76 2.01
C LEU A 73 -5.20 -0.90 0.72
N ILE A 74 -5.44 -1.93 -0.07
CA ILE A 74 -4.69 -2.20 -1.31
C ILE A 74 -5.58 -1.97 -2.52
N SER A 75 -5.16 -1.07 -3.40
CA SER A 75 -5.87 -0.74 -4.63
C SER A 75 -5.84 -1.90 -5.64
N HIS A 76 -4.67 -2.49 -5.86
CA HIS A 76 -4.50 -3.63 -6.76
C HIS A 76 -3.16 -4.35 -6.53
N TRP A 77 -2.95 -5.44 -7.26
CA TRP A 77 -1.89 -6.42 -7.03
C TRP A 77 -0.53 -6.10 -7.65
N HIS A 78 -0.37 -5.07 -8.49
CA HIS A 78 0.92 -4.71 -9.05
C HIS A 78 1.94 -4.38 -7.95
N SER A 79 3.21 -4.76 -8.16
CA SER A 79 4.25 -4.66 -7.13
C SER A 79 4.60 -3.23 -6.71
N ASP A 80 4.22 -2.24 -7.51
CA ASP A 80 4.32 -0.82 -7.17
C ASP A 80 3.18 -0.30 -6.31
N HIS A 81 2.16 -1.14 -6.06
CA HIS A 81 1.06 -0.90 -5.13
C HIS A 81 0.98 -1.96 -4.03
N PHE A 82 1.43 -3.20 -4.32
CA PHE A 82 1.42 -4.27 -3.35
C PHE A 82 2.67 -5.16 -3.46
N TYR A 83 3.61 -4.98 -2.55
CA TYR A 83 4.76 -5.86 -2.37
C TYR A 83 4.54 -6.71 -1.11
N GLY A 84 3.79 -7.79 -1.27
CA GLY A 84 3.30 -8.63 -0.17
C GLY A 84 4.40 -9.34 0.61
N GLU A 85 5.57 -9.56 0.00
CA GLU A 85 6.72 -10.21 0.61
C GLU A 85 7.19 -9.48 1.88
N ASP A 86 7.18 -8.16 1.91
CA ASP A 86 7.59 -7.39 3.09
C ASP A 86 6.61 -7.53 4.27
N LEU A 87 5.34 -7.90 4.02
CA LEU A 87 4.37 -8.17 5.09
C LEU A 87 4.72 -9.42 5.90
N ALA A 88 5.47 -10.36 5.31
CA ALA A 88 5.93 -11.55 6.01
C ALA A 88 6.87 -11.20 7.18
N TYR A 89 7.56 -10.07 7.11
CA TYR A 89 8.44 -9.58 8.18
C TYR A 89 7.68 -9.08 9.42
N ARG A 90 6.34 -9.05 9.37
CA ARG A 90 5.51 -8.83 10.56
C ARG A 90 5.37 -10.09 11.44
N MET A 91 5.76 -11.26 10.94
CA MET A 91 5.65 -12.53 11.66
C MET A 91 6.65 -12.63 12.82
N SER A 92 6.38 -13.54 13.77
CA SER A 92 7.27 -13.84 14.89
C SER A 92 8.63 -14.34 14.38
N GLY A 93 9.70 -13.85 14.97
CA GLY A 93 11.08 -14.12 14.54
C GLY A 93 11.67 -13.01 13.66
N TYR A 94 10.83 -12.16 13.05
CA TYR A 94 11.27 -10.96 12.33
C TYR A 94 10.92 -9.67 13.09
N ALA A 95 9.70 -9.58 13.64
CA ALA A 95 9.24 -8.41 14.35
C ALA A 95 8.92 -8.72 15.81
N LEU A 96 9.35 -7.82 16.71
CA LEU A 96 9.09 -7.87 18.15
C LEU A 96 8.15 -6.72 18.55
N ASP A 97 7.47 -6.87 19.68
CA ASP A 97 6.68 -5.82 20.34
C ASP A 97 5.65 -5.13 19.41
N ILE A 98 4.99 -5.93 18.58
CA ILE A 98 3.93 -5.42 17.69
C ILE A 98 2.70 -5.10 18.54
N PRO A 99 2.22 -3.82 18.54
CA PRO A 99 1.15 -3.40 19.47
C PRO A 99 -0.23 -3.90 19.05
N ASN A 100 -0.43 -4.24 17.76
CA ASN A 100 -1.74 -4.56 17.23
C ASN A 100 -1.66 -5.53 16.03
N ARG A 101 -2.80 -6.07 15.63
CA ARG A 101 -2.95 -6.82 14.39
C ARG A 101 -3.16 -5.84 13.22
N LEU A 102 -2.43 -6.03 12.12
CA LEU A 102 -2.68 -5.34 10.87
C LEU A 102 -3.73 -6.12 10.05
N THR A 103 -4.80 -5.45 9.62
CA THR A 103 -5.74 -6.00 8.64
C THR A 103 -5.46 -5.41 7.27
N VAL A 104 -5.21 -6.28 6.30
CA VAL A 104 -5.02 -5.94 4.88
C VAL A 104 -6.35 -6.12 4.18
N TYR A 105 -6.85 -5.06 3.56
CA TYR A 105 -8.09 -5.05 2.79
C TYR A 105 -7.76 -5.01 1.30
N GLY A 106 -8.21 -5.98 0.54
CA GLY A 106 -8.00 -6.04 -0.90
C GLY A 106 -8.96 -7.03 -1.56
N ASN A 107 -8.94 -7.12 -2.90
CA ASN A 107 -9.74 -8.07 -3.66
C ASN A 107 -9.13 -9.49 -3.66
N GLU A 108 -9.75 -10.44 -4.36
CA GLU A 108 -9.26 -11.82 -4.46
C GLU A 108 -7.94 -11.92 -5.24
N ALA A 109 -7.67 -11.04 -6.21
CA ALA A 109 -6.40 -11.03 -6.92
C ALA A 109 -5.25 -10.62 -5.98
N VAL A 110 -5.41 -9.54 -5.21
CA VAL A 110 -4.45 -9.12 -4.17
C VAL A 110 -4.24 -10.24 -3.15
N LYS A 111 -5.30 -10.95 -2.74
CA LYS A 111 -5.21 -12.10 -1.83
C LYS A 111 -4.29 -13.20 -2.34
N THR A 112 -4.30 -13.46 -3.64
CA THR A 112 -3.43 -14.46 -4.25
C THR A 112 -1.96 -14.11 -4.06
N PHE A 113 -1.58 -12.84 -4.26
CA PHE A 113 -0.21 -12.37 -4.02
C PHE A 113 0.14 -12.33 -2.53
N TYR A 114 -0.80 -11.92 -1.68
CA TYR A 114 -0.65 -12.01 -0.22
C TYR A 114 -0.36 -13.46 0.20
N GLN A 115 -1.19 -14.42 -0.23
CA GLN A 115 -1.03 -15.84 0.11
C GLN A 115 0.31 -16.39 -0.33
N ARG A 116 0.72 -16.07 -1.57
CA ARG A 116 2.01 -16.49 -2.12
C ARG A 116 3.20 -16.11 -1.25
N ALA A 117 3.21 -14.90 -0.69
CA ALA A 117 4.29 -14.46 0.19
C ALA A 117 4.43 -15.39 1.41
N PHE A 118 3.30 -15.78 2.03
CA PHE A 118 3.30 -16.67 3.20
C PHE A 118 3.51 -18.14 2.85
N ASP A 119 3.06 -18.60 1.69
CA ASP A 119 3.35 -19.95 1.20
C ASP A 119 4.86 -20.16 1.03
N LEU A 120 5.58 -19.14 0.56
CA LEU A 120 7.03 -19.20 0.40
C LEU A 120 7.79 -19.10 1.74
N GLU A 121 7.35 -18.25 2.65
CA GLU A 121 7.96 -18.07 3.97
C GLU A 121 7.54 -19.17 4.98
N GLY A 122 6.46 -19.91 4.69
CA GLY A 122 5.99 -21.03 5.51
C GLY A 122 5.48 -20.64 6.90
N ARG A 123 5.09 -19.37 7.10
CA ARG A 123 4.62 -18.85 8.38
C ARG A 123 3.54 -17.81 8.17
N GLN A 124 2.34 -18.09 8.66
CA GLN A 124 1.27 -17.12 8.78
C GLN A 124 0.75 -17.14 10.22
N ASP A 125 0.50 -15.97 10.78
CA ASP A 125 -0.06 -15.77 12.12
C ASP A 125 -1.15 -14.71 12.04
N ASP A 126 -2.40 -15.16 12.06
CA ASP A 126 -3.60 -14.30 11.98
C ASP A 126 -3.76 -13.37 13.18
N THR A 127 -3.05 -13.60 14.26
CA THR A 127 -3.04 -12.66 15.40
C THR A 127 -2.21 -11.41 15.10
N ARG A 128 -1.30 -11.50 14.15
CA ARG A 128 -0.41 -10.40 13.74
C ARG A 128 -0.83 -9.74 12.46
N LEU A 129 -1.31 -10.53 11.49
CA LEU A 129 -1.68 -10.06 10.16
C LEU A 129 -2.88 -10.84 9.65
N HIS A 130 -3.91 -10.13 9.23
CA HIS A 130 -5.15 -10.70 8.72
C HIS A 130 -5.49 -10.14 7.34
N TYR A 131 -6.04 -10.95 6.46
CA TYR A 131 -6.54 -10.52 5.17
C TYR A 131 -8.06 -10.51 5.11
N GLN A 132 -8.62 -9.36 4.76
CA GLN A 132 -10.05 -9.15 4.58
C GLN A 132 -10.34 -8.92 3.09
N VAL A 133 -11.08 -9.85 2.46
CA VAL A 133 -11.55 -9.66 1.09
C VAL A 133 -12.63 -8.58 1.05
N ILE A 134 -12.46 -7.61 0.16
CA ILE A 134 -13.46 -6.58 -0.13
C ILE A 134 -14.00 -6.76 -1.54
N GLN A 135 -15.23 -6.31 -1.77
CA GLN A 135 -15.95 -6.49 -3.03
C GLN A 135 -16.32 -5.14 -3.62
N PRO A 136 -16.35 -5.01 -4.96
CA PRO A 136 -16.76 -3.76 -5.60
C PRO A 136 -18.16 -3.36 -5.17
N TYR A 137 -18.37 -2.06 -5.00
CA TYR A 137 -19.63 -1.41 -4.59
C TYR A 137 -20.17 -1.81 -3.21
N LYS A 138 -19.47 -2.66 -2.44
CA LYS A 138 -19.87 -2.98 -1.06
C LYS A 138 -19.06 -2.12 -0.10
N CYS A 139 -19.68 -1.07 0.41
CA CYS A 139 -19.05 -0.20 1.41
C CYS A 139 -18.83 -0.95 2.72
N PHE A 140 -17.79 -0.54 3.43
CA PHE A 140 -17.43 -1.04 4.76
C PHE A 140 -16.75 0.06 5.57
N THR A 141 -16.52 -0.16 6.86
CA THR A 141 -15.95 0.84 7.74
C THR A 141 -14.56 0.42 8.23
N ILE A 142 -13.65 1.38 8.29
CA ILE A 142 -12.36 1.27 8.97
C ILE A 142 -12.25 2.49 9.90
N ALA A 143 -12.14 2.25 11.20
CA ALA A 143 -12.16 3.32 12.21
C ALA A 143 -13.41 4.21 12.03
N ASN A 144 -13.21 5.49 11.75
CA ASN A 144 -14.27 6.48 11.50
C ASN A 144 -14.53 6.74 10.01
N TYR A 145 -13.90 5.96 9.11
CA TYR A 145 -14.07 6.12 7.66
C TYR A 145 -15.07 5.12 7.10
N THR A 146 -15.93 5.59 6.19
CA THR A 146 -16.68 4.72 5.27
C THR A 146 -15.92 4.61 3.97
N ILE A 147 -15.61 3.38 3.57
CA ILE A 147 -14.82 3.07 2.37
C ILE A 147 -15.75 2.52 1.30
N TYR A 148 -15.70 3.12 0.11
CA TYR A 148 -16.45 2.68 -1.07
C TYR A 148 -15.46 2.18 -2.13
N PRO A 149 -15.30 0.85 -2.30
CA PRO A 149 -14.45 0.30 -3.35
C PRO A 149 -15.18 0.39 -4.70
N LEU A 150 -14.64 1.17 -5.61
CA LEU A 150 -15.12 1.33 -6.97
C LEU A 150 -14.21 0.59 -7.93
N PRO A 151 -14.72 -0.26 -8.83
CA PRO A 151 -13.87 -0.93 -9.81
C PRO A 151 -13.23 0.09 -10.75
N ALA A 152 -11.96 -0.09 -11.04
CA ALA A 152 -11.20 0.73 -11.96
C ALA A 152 -10.70 -0.13 -13.12
N GLN A 153 -10.72 0.44 -14.33
CA GLN A 153 -10.12 -0.21 -15.48
C GLN A 153 -8.60 0.06 -15.47
N HIS A 154 -7.80 -0.98 -15.29
CA HIS A 154 -6.36 -0.89 -15.29
C HIS A 154 -5.73 -2.14 -15.93
N GLY A 155 -4.94 -1.93 -16.99
CA GLY A 155 -4.35 -3.04 -17.75
C GLY A 155 -5.39 -3.90 -18.46
N ASN A 156 -5.09 -5.19 -18.62
CA ASN A 156 -5.95 -6.17 -19.32
C ASN A 156 -6.99 -6.85 -18.41
N PHE A 157 -6.95 -6.59 -17.09
CA PHE A 157 -7.81 -7.22 -16.08
C PHE A 157 -8.62 -6.14 -15.38
N SER A 158 -9.74 -5.78 -15.98
CA SER A 158 -10.56 -4.62 -15.58
C SER A 158 -11.30 -4.77 -14.25
N GLU A 159 -11.33 -5.96 -13.65
CA GLU A 159 -12.12 -6.22 -12.42
C GLU A 159 -11.25 -6.31 -11.16
N ASP A 160 -9.92 -6.25 -11.30
CA ASP A 160 -8.96 -6.55 -10.22
C ASP A 160 -8.32 -5.30 -9.62
N CYS A 161 -8.84 -4.12 -9.94
CA CYS A 161 -8.33 -2.84 -9.42
C CYS A 161 -9.45 -2.04 -8.79
N PHE A 162 -9.12 -1.32 -7.71
CA PHE A 162 -10.02 -0.41 -7.03
C PHE A 162 -9.52 1.02 -7.03
N ILE A 163 -10.47 1.94 -7.17
CA ILE A 163 -10.40 3.31 -6.68
C ILE A 163 -11.23 3.35 -5.39
N PHE A 164 -10.74 3.99 -4.36
CA PHE A 164 -11.45 4.11 -3.09
C PHE A 164 -12.00 5.52 -2.91
N VAL A 165 -13.30 5.64 -2.63
CA VAL A 165 -13.84 6.84 -1.98
C VAL A 165 -13.80 6.59 -0.49
N ILE A 166 -13.15 7.48 0.24
CA ILE A 166 -12.93 7.40 1.69
C ILE A 166 -13.58 8.62 2.31
N ASP A 167 -14.60 8.40 3.12
CA ASP A 167 -15.48 9.44 3.69
C ASP A 167 -15.38 9.39 5.22
N ASP A 168 -15.03 10.51 5.87
CA ASP A 168 -14.98 10.66 7.33
C ASP A 168 -16.26 11.29 7.92
N GLY A 169 -17.29 11.48 7.08
CA GLY A 169 -18.55 12.13 7.43
C GLY A 169 -18.52 13.67 7.35
N LYS A 170 -17.36 14.26 7.01
CA LYS A 170 -17.18 15.70 6.78
C LYS A 170 -16.53 15.96 5.43
N ASP A 171 -15.50 15.19 5.13
CA ASP A 171 -14.71 15.28 3.91
C ASP A 171 -14.69 13.92 3.22
N ALA A 172 -14.58 13.91 1.90
CA ALA A 172 -14.37 12.69 1.12
C ALA A 172 -13.12 12.81 0.25
N PHE A 173 -12.34 11.73 0.19
CA PHE A 173 -11.14 11.59 -0.62
C PHE A 173 -11.33 10.49 -1.66
N LEU A 174 -10.85 10.72 -2.87
CA LEU A 174 -10.77 9.73 -3.95
C LEU A 174 -9.30 9.38 -4.18
N SER A 175 -8.95 8.09 -3.96
CA SER A 175 -7.57 7.60 -4.13
C SER A 175 -7.23 7.34 -5.59
#